data_5ca20ed06ada9695ad0ae8bb258c40da
#
_entry.id   5ca20ed06ada9695ad0ae8bb258c40da
#
_cell.length_a   1.000
_cell.length_b   1.000
_cell.length_c   1.000
_cell.angle_alpha   90.00
_cell.angle_beta   90.00
_cell.angle_gamma   90.00
#
_symmetry.space_group_name_H-M   'P 1'
#
loop_
_entity.id
_entity.type
_entity.pdbx_description
1 polymer ?
#
loop_
_entity_poly.entity_id
_entity_poly.type
_entity_poly.pdbx_seq_one_letter_code
_entity_poly.pdbx_strand_id
1 'polypeptide(L)'
;TATVSSDNAAIELALTTAAKYGKVRFAVWSSAGGQDDLVWYDGRLNGNTWSAGVKLLNHKTLGGYFIHVYADGKLVAHTTANVHGMPPQQSAQAIVTDDFNWMRLRLYSAAGYSNVRFAVWSSAGGQDDLTWYKAENIGGAWVAAANLAKHNSTGTYFIHVYAGNKLVAHTTVTVKSLPNG
;
A
#
# COMPACT_ATOMS: atom_id res chain seq x y z
N THR A 1 18.42 -16.94 4.63
CA THR A 1 17.28 -16.69 5.53
C THR A 1 16.14 -16.02 4.80
N ALA A 2 14.92 -16.20 5.29
CA ALA A 2 13.72 -15.48 4.85
C ALA A 2 12.93 -15.09 6.10
N THR A 3 12.61 -13.82 6.24
CA THR A 3 11.91 -13.27 7.41
C THR A 3 10.74 -12.39 6.94
N VAL A 4 9.55 -12.66 7.45
CA VAL A 4 8.39 -11.80 7.18
C VAL A 4 8.51 -10.53 8.02
N SER A 5 8.32 -9.37 7.39
CA SER A 5 8.35 -8.07 8.10
C SER A 5 7.20 -7.96 9.10
N SER A 6 7.39 -7.18 10.17
CA SER A 6 6.42 -7.04 11.26
C SER A 6 5.07 -6.45 10.81
N ASP A 7 5.05 -5.72 9.69
CA ASP A 7 3.86 -5.15 9.08
C ASP A 7 3.22 -6.07 8.02
N ASN A 8 3.76 -7.29 7.83
CA ASN A 8 3.38 -8.24 6.79
C ASN A 8 3.45 -7.66 5.35
N ALA A 9 4.27 -6.63 5.12
CA ALA A 9 4.39 -6.01 3.81
C ALA A 9 5.36 -6.74 2.88
N ALA A 10 6.39 -7.40 3.48
CA ALA A 10 7.47 -8.01 2.72
C ALA A 10 7.98 -9.32 3.36
N ILE A 11 8.63 -10.14 2.54
CA ILE A 11 9.58 -11.15 3.02
C ILE A 11 10.99 -10.63 2.71
N GLU A 12 11.78 -10.42 3.75
CA GLU A 12 13.18 -10.03 3.63
C GLU A 12 14.03 -11.28 3.41
N LEU A 13 14.75 -11.30 2.29
CA LEU A 13 15.59 -12.42 1.87
C LEU A 13 17.06 -12.10 2.04
N ALA A 14 17.84 -13.03 2.53
CA ALA A 14 19.28 -12.90 2.63
C ALA A 14 20.00 -14.22 2.38
N LEU A 15 21.05 -14.18 1.54
CA LEU A 15 22.05 -15.22 1.39
C LEU A 15 23.42 -14.64 1.81
N THR A 16 23.92 -15.07 2.98
CA THR A 16 25.28 -14.74 3.41
C THR A 16 26.22 -15.87 3.01
N THR A 17 27.28 -15.55 2.29
CA THR A 17 28.21 -16.53 1.73
C THR A 17 29.60 -15.94 1.54
N ALA A 18 30.62 -16.77 1.73
CA ALA A 18 32.01 -16.44 1.39
C ALA A 18 32.30 -16.67 -0.12
N ALA A 19 31.46 -17.45 -0.82
CA ALA A 19 31.61 -17.70 -2.24
C ALA A 19 31.39 -16.42 -3.05
N LYS A 20 32.14 -16.24 -4.13
CA LYS A 20 32.02 -15.09 -5.03
C LYS A 20 31.12 -15.47 -6.19
N TYR A 21 29.95 -14.87 -6.24
CA TYR A 21 28.98 -15.01 -7.32
C TYR A 21 28.87 -13.71 -8.10
N GLY A 22 28.68 -13.82 -9.41
CA GLY A 22 28.43 -12.67 -10.28
C GLY A 22 27.00 -12.16 -10.20
N LYS A 23 26.05 -13.08 -10.01
CA LYS A 23 24.62 -12.76 -9.90
C LYS A 23 23.92 -13.74 -8.97
N VAL A 24 23.07 -13.20 -8.07
CA VAL A 24 22.18 -14.01 -7.24
C VAL A 24 20.73 -13.59 -7.50
N ARG A 25 19.84 -14.57 -7.64
CA ARG A 25 18.40 -14.37 -7.79
C ARG A 25 17.63 -15.27 -6.84
N PHE A 26 16.52 -14.77 -6.37
CA PHE A 26 15.57 -15.50 -5.53
C PHE A 26 14.30 -15.80 -6.31
N ALA A 27 13.97 -17.07 -6.48
CA ALA A 27 12.67 -17.50 -7.01
C ALA A 27 11.73 -17.73 -5.83
N VAL A 28 10.60 -17.04 -5.81
CA VAL A 28 9.65 -17.05 -4.69
C VAL A 28 8.26 -17.37 -5.21
N TRP A 29 7.58 -18.32 -4.56
CA TRP A 29 6.19 -18.66 -4.83
C TRP A 29 5.48 -19.14 -3.57
N SER A 30 4.15 -19.04 -3.57
CA SER A 30 3.33 -19.55 -2.47
C SER A 30 3.07 -21.06 -2.61
N SER A 31 2.75 -21.69 -1.49
CA SER A 31 2.34 -23.10 -1.49
C SER A 31 0.91 -23.32 -2.00
N ALA A 32 0.12 -22.23 -2.13
CA ALA A 32 -1.32 -22.33 -2.35
C ALA A 32 -1.73 -22.77 -3.77
N GLY A 33 -0.89 -22.53 -4.77
CA GLY A 33 -1.19 -22.89 -6.17
C GLY A 33 0.03 -23.46 -6.92
N GLY A 34 1.03 -23.98 -6.21
CA GLY A 34 2.29 -24.38 -6.83
C GLY A 34 3.08 -23.15 -7.31
N GLN A 35 3.64 -23.24 -8.53
CA GLN A 35 4.49 -22.15 -9.05
C GLN A 35 3.71 -21.13 -9.91
N ASP A 36 2.39 -21.07 -9.81
CA ASP A 36 1.56 -20.15 -10.61
C ASP A 36 1.84 -18.67 -10.29
N ASP A 37 2.22 -18.39 -9.05
CA ASP A 37 2.59 -17.05 -8.58
C ASP A 37 4.11 -16.84 -8.46
N LEU A 38 4.92 -17.66 -9.15
CA LEU A 38 6.38 -17.55 -9.08
C LEU A 38 6.87 -16.21 -9.61
N VAL A 39 7.63 -15.51 -8.78
CA VAL A 39 8.30 -14.26 -9.12
C VAL A 39 9.80 -14.36 -8.82
N TRP A 40 10.61 -13.81 -9.72
CA TRP A 40 12.06 -13.71 -9.57
C TRP A 40 12.47 -12.34 -9.03
N TYR A 41 13.29 -12.35 -7.98
CA TYR A 41 13.84 -11.15 -7.35
C TYR A 41 15.36 -11.15 -7.50
N ASP A 42 15.92 -10.08 -8.07
CA ASP A 42 17.37 -9.92 -8.19
C ASP A 42 17.97 -9.51 -6.84
N GLY A 43 19.01 -10.24 -6.44
CA GLY A 43 19.75 -9.95 -5.22
C GLY A 43 20.67 -8.75 -5.37
N ARG A 44 20.80 -7.97 -4.30
CA ARG A 44 21.78 -6.89 -4.17
C ARG A 44 22.85 -7.30 -3.19
N LEU A 45 24.11 -7.18 -3.60
CA LEU A 45 25.26 -7.55 -2.76
C LEU A 45 25.65 -6.36 -1.85
N ASN A 46 25.76 -6.66 -0.56
CA ASN A 46 26.37 -5.75 0.41
C ASN A 46 27.31 -6.58 1.31
N GLY A 47 28.61 -6.30 1.22
CA GLY A 47 29.63 -7.11 1.87
C GLY A 47 29.61 -8.57 1.37
N ASN A 48 29.28 -9.50 2.24
CA ASN A 48 29.14 -10.94 1.93
C ASN A 48 27.68 -11.40 1.88
N THR A 49 26.72 -10.48 1.89
CA THR A 49 25.30 -10.79 1.92
C THR A 49 24.59 -10.29 0.68
N TRP A 50 23.92 -11.21 -0.01
CA TRP A 50 22.97 -10.91 -1.08
C TRP A 50 21.58 -10.77 -0.48
N SER A 51 20.88 -9.69 -0.73
CA SER A 51 19.57 -9.42 -0.18
C SER A 51 18.55 -9.03 -1.25
N ALA A 52 17.28 -9.35 -0.99
CA ALA A 52 16.13 -8.89 -1.78
C ALA A 52 14.90 -8.76 -0.89
N GLY A 53 13.98 -7.88 -1.25
CA GLY A 53 12.67 -7.73 -0.62
C GLY A 53 11.55 -8.23 -1.53
N VAL A 54 10.73 -9.14 -1.03
CA VAL A 54 9.54 -9.67 -1.72
C VAL A 54 8.31 -8.90 -1.27
N LYS A 55 7.66 -8.18 -2.15
CA LYS A 55 6.38 -7.53 -1.83
C LYS A 55 5.27 -8.57 -1.77
N LEU A 56 4.69 -8.81 -0.59
CA LEU A 56 3.62 -9.79 -0.40
C LEU A 56 2.36 -9.50 -1.22
N LEU A 57 2.08 -8.23 -1.51
CA LEU A 57 0.98 -7.86 -2.41
C LEU A 57 1.12 -8.40 -3.84
N ASN A 58 2.32 -8.79 -4.28
CA ASN A 58 2.52 -9.41 -5.59
C ASN A 58 2.02 -10.86 -5.62
N HIS A 59 1.99 -11.53 -4.49
CA HIS A 59 1.58 -12.94 -4.36
C HIS A 59 0.15 -13.11 -3.85
N LYS A 60 -0.34 -12.21 -3.01
CA LYS A 60 -1.73 -12.14 -2.51
C LYS A 60 -2.25 -13.38 -1.78
N THR A 61 -1.36 -14.21 -1.23
CA THR A 61 -1.71 -15.45 -0.54
C THR A 61 -1.14 -15.49 0.88
N LEU A 62 -1.85 -16.17 1.75
CA LEU A 62 -1.38 -16.53 3.11
C LEU A 62 -0.75 -17.93 3.09
N GLY A 63 -0.01 -18.26 4.14
CA GLY A 63 0.57 -19.59 4.35
C GLY A 63 2.03 -19.67 3.96
N GLY A 64 2.46 -20.86 3.56
CA GLY A 64 3.85 -21.16 3.25
C GLY A 64 4.32 -20.54 1.93
N TYR A 65 5.55 -20.07 1.94
CA TYR A 65 6.26 -19.60 0.75
C TYR A 65 7.54 -20.41 0.59
N PHE A 66 7.83 -20.79 -0.64
CA PHE A 66 9.08 -21.43 -1.02
C PHE A 66 10.02 -20.41 -1.64
N ILE A 67 11.26 -20.41 -1.22
CA ILE A 67 12.30 -19.52 -1.71
C ILE A 67 13.48 -20.37 -2.17
N HIS A 68 13.75 -20.36 -3.47
CA HIS A 68 14.94 -20.96 -4.05
C HIS A 68 15.94 -19.86 -4.41
N VAL A 69 17.21 -20.10 -4.06
CA VAL A 69 18.29 -19.14 -4.32
C VAL A 69 19.18 -19.70 -5.43
N TYR A 70 19.27 -18.95 -6.50
CA TYR A 70 20.13 -19.28 -7.64
C TYR A 70 21.30 -18.30 -7.70
N ALA A 71 22.51 -18.85 -7.81
CA ALA A 71 23.73 -18.09 -8.03
C ALA A 71 24.36 -18.53 -9.36
N ASP A 72 24.58 -17.58 -10.27
CA ASP A 72 25.13 -17.83 -11.60
C ASP A 72 24.39 -18.95 -12.36
N GLY A 73 23.06 -18.97 -12.20
CA GLY A 73 22.16 -19.93 -12.85
C GLY A 73 22.03 -21.30 -12.19
N LYS A 74 22.71 -21.54 -11.06
CA LYS A 74 22.64 -22.81 -10.31
C LYS A 74 21.89 -22.61 -8.99
N LEU A 75 21.04 -23.58 -8.63
CA LEU A 75 20.42 -23.63 -7.30
C LEU A 75 21.50 -23.87 -6.23
N VAL A 76 21.65 -22.93 -5.31
CA VAL A 76 22.68 -22.98 -4.24
C VAL A 76 22.10 -23.09 -2.84
N ALA A 77 20.83 -22.70 -2.65
CA ALA A 77 20.13 -22.78 -1.37
C ALA A 77 18.62 -22.76 -1.58
N HIS A 78 17.90 -23.20 -0.58
CA HIS A 78 16.45 -23.00 -0.48
C HIS A 78 16.04 -22.76 0.97
N THR A 79 14.90 -22.11 1.16
CA THR A 79 14.30 -21.88 2.48
C THR A 79 12.79 -21.67 2.32
N THR A 80 12.10 -21.53 3.43
CA THR A 80 10.67 -21.24 3.47
C THR A 80 10.38 -20.07 4.39
N ALA A 81 9.25 -19.40 4.17
CA ALA A 81 8.68 -18.43 5.08
C ALA A 81 7.19 -18.74 5.27
N ASN A 82 6.60 -18.35 6.39
CA ASN A 82 5.17 -18.51 6.61
C ASN A 82 4.53 -17.14 6.84
N VAL A 83 3.58 -16.80 5.98
CA VAL A 83 2.88 -15.50 5.98
C VAL A 83 1.53 -15.67 6.68
N HIS A 84 1.37 -15.08 7.84
CA HIS A 84 0.16 -15.17 8.68
C HIS A 84 -0.83 -14.03 8.45
N GLY A 85 -0.42 -12.96 7.79
CA GLY A 85 -1.26 -11.81 7.47
C GLY A 85 -0.80 -11.12 6.20
N MET A 86 -1.72 -10.44 5.52
CA MET A 86 -1.38 -9.53 4.44
C MET A 86 -1.24 -8.11 4.98
N PRO A 87 -0.42 -7.25 4.33
CA PRO A 87 -0.39 -5.85 4.70
C PRO A 87 -1.78 -5.27 4.54
N PRO A 88 -2.19 -4.35 5.41
CA PRO A 88 -3.45 -3.65 5.24
C PRO A 88 -3.49 -3.01 3.85
N GLN A 89 -4.54 -3.32 3.09
CA GLN A 89 -4.71 -2.74 1.77
C GLN A 89 -4.86 -1.23 1.92
N GLN A 90 -4.16 -0.48 1.06
CA GLN A 90 -4.35 0.95 0.99
C GLN A 90 -5.77 1.23 0.52
N SER A 91 -6.55 1.95 1.32
CA SER A 91 -7.91 2.33 0.97
C SER A 91 -8.20 3.76 1.40
N ALA A 92 -8.80 4.52 0.49
CA ALA A 92 -9.39 5.81 0.80
C ALA A 92 -10.89 5.63 1.06
N GLN A 93 -11.41 6.33 2.06
CA GLN A 93 -12.82 6.34 2.42
C GLN A 93 -13.29 7.79 2.63
N ALA A 94 -14.53 8.03 2.25
CA ALA A 94 -15.22 9.27 2.54
C ALA A 94 -16.64 8.95 3.03
N ILE A 95 -17.02 9.51 4.17
CA ILE A 95 -18.32 9.27 4.82
C ILE A 95 -18.93 10.64 5.14
N VAL A 96 -20.11 10.91 4.59
CA VAL A 96 -20.90 12.09 4.94
C VAL A 96 -21.54 11.86 6.32
N THR A 97 -21.45 12.86 7.20
CA THR A 97 -22.08 12.82 8.52
C THR A 97 -23.61 12.92 8.40
N ASP A 98 -24.34 12.40 9.39
CA ASP A 98 -25.80 12.36 9.36
C ASP A 98 -26.45 13.75 9.34
N ASP A 99 -25.75 14.76 9.86
CA ASP A 99 -26.15 16.16 9.84
C ASP A 99 -25.79 16.90 8.53
N PHE A 100 -25.15 16.20 7.59
CA PHE A 100 -24.65 16.70 6.30
C PHE A 100 -23.71 17.93 6.39
N ASN A 101 -23.15 18.19 7.59
CA ASN A 101 -22.21 19.31 7.77
C ASN A 101 -20.80 18.96 7.30
N TRP A 102 -20.42 17.69 7.46
CA TRP A 102 -19.05 17.25 7.26
C TRP A 102 -18.95 15.99 6.41
N MET A 103 -17.86 15.87 5.72
CA MET A 103 -17.40 14.63 5.12
C MET A 103 -16.12 14.18 5.86
N ARG A 104 -16.17 13.03 6.51
CA ARG A 104 -15.01 12.42 7.15
C ARG A 104 -14.18 11.70 6.10
N LEU A 105 -12.91 12.08 5.99
CA LEU A 105 -11.95 11.56 5.03
C LEU A 105 -10.94 10.68 5.75
N ARG A 106 -10.62 9.53 5.17
CA ARG A 106 -9.70 8.59 5.77
C ARG A 106 -8.89 7.86 4.71
N LEU A 107 -7.58 7.72 4.95
CA LEU A 107 -6.69 6.86 4.20
C LEU A 107 -6.09 5.83 5.15
N TYR A 108 -6.35 4.56 4.88
CA TYR A 108 -5.61 3.44 5.47
C TYR A 108 -4.46 3.08 4.54
N SER A 109 -3.25 2.99 5.08
CA SER A 109 -2.08 2.55 4.32
C SER A 109 -0.99 2.04 5.24
N ALA A 110 -0.39 0.91 4.90
CA ALA A 110 0.83 0.42 5.55
C ALA A 110 2.08 1.20 5.11
N ALA A 111 1.99 2.01 4.04
CA ALA A 111 3.10 2.84 3.59
C ALA A 111 3.36 3.97 4.60
N GLY A 112 4.62 4.20 4.94
CA GLY A 112 5.05 5.28 5.81
C GLY A 112 4.97 6.65 5.11
N TYR A 113 3.77 7.06 4.72
CA TYR A 113 3.56 8.36 4.10
C TYR A 113 3.79 9.48 5.10
N SER A 114 4.21 10.62 4.56
CA SER A 114 4.26 11.90 5.25
C SER A 114 3.53 12.94 4.41
N ASN A 115 3.10 14.02 5.07
CA ASN A 115 2.48 15.15 4.38
C ASN A 115 1.28 14.76 3.50
N VAL A 116 0.33 14.01 4.08
CA VAL A 116 -0.87 13.55 3.38
C VAL A 116 -1.92 14.66 3.34
N ARG A 117 -2.55 14.83 2.17
CA ARG A 117 -3.62 15.81 1.92
C ARG A 117 -4.71 15.17 1.08
N PHE A 118 -5.93 15.61 1.28
CA PHE A 118 -7.09 15.24 0.48
C PHE A 118 -7.48 16.42 -0.39
N ALA A 119 -7.59 16.20 -1.70
CA ALA A 119 -8.23 17.10 -2.63
C ALA A 119 -9.68 16.66 -2.83
N VAL A 120 -10.64 17.53 -2.57
CA VAL A 120 -12.07 17.24 -2.60
C VAL A 120 -12.75 18.22 -3.51
N TRP A 121 -13.59 17.74 -4.43
CA TRP A 121 -14.43 18.56 -5.31
C TRP A 121 -15.70 17.83 -5.69
N SER A 122 -16.72 18.58 -6.06
CA SER A 122 -17.98 18.03 -6.55
C SER A 122 -17.95 17.76 -8.05
N SER A 123 -18.83 16.90 -8.53
CA SER A 123 -19.01 16.66 -9.97
C SER A 123 -19.78 17.79 -10.68
N ALA A 124 -20.39 18.71 -9.93
CA ALA A 124 -21.34 19.69 -10.46
C ALA A 124 -20.71 20.80 -11.31
N GLY A 125 -19.46 21.11 -11.15
CA GLY A 125 -18.74 22.12 -11.92
C GLY A 125 -17.30 21.76 -12.24
N GLY A 126 -16.97 20.48 -12.21
CA GLY A 126 -15.58 20.03 -12.33
C GLY A 126 -14.78 20.37 -11.07
N GLN A 127 -13.60 20.97 -11.22
CA GLN A 127 -12.74 21.29 -10.08
C GLN A 127 -12.89 22.74 -9.58
N ASP A 128 -13.99 23.43 -9.90
CA ASP A 128 -14.19 24.84 -9.50
C ASP A 128 -14.30 25.01 -7.98
N ASP A 129 -14.83 23.99 -7.28
CA ASP A 129 -14.95 23.96 -5.83
C ASP A 129 -13.86 23.13 -5.15
N LEU A 130 -12.76 22.82 -5.85
CA LEU A 130 -11.67 22.01 -5.30
C LEU A 130 -11.07 22.65 -4.06
N THR A 131 -11.10 21.91 -2.98
CA THR A 131 -10.53 22.31 -1.68
C THR A 131 -9.56 21.25 -1.17
N TRP A 132 -8.43 21.71 -0.64
CA TRP A 132 -7.40 20.87 -0.02
C TRP A 132 -7.58 20.79 1.49
N TYR A 133 -7.57 19.57 2.01
CA TYR A 133 -7.63 19.27 3.43
C TYR A 133 -6.37 18.55 3.88
N LYS A 134 -5.63 19.16 4.82
CA LYS A 134 -4.45 18.54 5.44
C LYS A 134 -4.90 17.41 6.35
N ALA A 135 -4.25 16.25 6.24
CA ALA A 135 -4.54 15.11 7.08
C ALA A 135 -3.63 15.04 8.30
N GLU A 136 -4.15 14.43 9.36
CA GLU A 136 -3.41 14.05 10.57
C GLU A 136 -3.36 12.53 10.67
N ASN A 137 -2.22 11.99 11.12
CA ASN A 137 -2.10 10.56 11.36
C ASN A 137 -2.62 10.23 12.76
N ILE A 138 -3.69 9.48 12.84
CA ILE A 138 -4.31 9.05 14.10
C ILE A 138 -4.44 7.52 14.08
N GLY A 139 -3.69 6.85 14.93
CA GLY A 139 -3.76 5.39 15.08
C GLY A 139 -3.43 4.61 13.79
N GLY A 140 -2.52 5.13 12.95
CA GLY A 140 -2.13 4.50 11.69
C GLY A 140 -3.03 4.83 10.50
N ALA A 141 -4.08 5.63 10.68
CA ALA A 141 -4.89 6.18 9.60
C ALA A 141 -4.64 7.68 9.43
N TRP A 142 -4.60 8.15 8.19
CA TRP A 142 -4.59 9.57 7.87
C TRP A 142 -6.03 10.06 7.77
N VAL A 143 -6.37 11.07 8.56
CA VAL A 143 -7.75 11.56 8.67
C VAL A 143 -7.84 13.06 8.43
N ALA A 144 -8.95 13.49 7.85
CA ALA A 144 -9.32 14.89 7.70
C ALA A 144 -10.85 15.02 7.72
N ALA A 145 -11.35 16.24 7.86
CA ALA A 145 -12.77 16.55 7.75
C ALA A 145 -12.97 17.67 6.73
N ALA A 146 -13.80 17.42 5.71
CA ALA A 146 -14.18 18.41 4.73
C ALA A 146 -15.50 19.05 5.15
N ASN A 147 -15.55 20.38 5.19
CA ASN A 147 -16.76 21.13 5.47
C ASN A 147 -17.61 21.24 4.21
N LEU A 148 -18.79 20.63 4.20
CA LEU A 148 -19.68 20.59 3.03
C LEU A 148 -20.27 21.95 2.68
N ALA A 149 -20.37 22.87 3.63
CA ALA A 149 -20.80 24.23 3.35
C ALA A 149 -19.86 25.01 2.40
N LYS A 150 -18.61 24.56 2.26
CA LYS A 150 -17.65 25.17 1.32
C LYS A 150 -17.85 24.74 -0.13
N HIS A 151 -18.58 23.67 -0.38
CA HIS A 151 -18.74 23.08 -1.69
C HIS A 151 -20.10 23.42 -2.34
N ASN A 152 -21.11 23.75 -1.56
CA ASN A 152 -22.43 24.21 -1.98
C ASN A 152 -23.14 23.38 -3.07
N SER A 153 -22.85 22.08 -3.17
CA SER A 153 -23.49 21.20 -4.15
C SER A 153 -23.83 19.84 -3.57
N THR A 154 -24.87 19.22 -4.07
CA THR A 154 -25.20 17.81 -3.87
C THR A 154 -24.67 16.97 -5.02
N GLY A 155 -24.70 15.65 -4.87
CA GLY A 155 -24.25 14.72 -5.91
C GLY A 155 -22.94 14.04 -5.58
N THR A 156 -22.25 13.59 -6.60
CA THR A 156 -20.99 12.86 -6.45
C THR A 156 -19.83 13.79 -6.15
N TYR A 157 -19.04 13.44 -5.15
CA TYR A 157 -17.78 14.07 -4.81
C TYR A 157 -16.63 13.15 -5.14
N PHE A 158 -15.56 13.73 -5.67
CA PHE A 158 -14.30 13.07 -5.92
C PHE A 158 -13.30 13.43 -4.83
N ILE A 159 -12.63 12.43 -4.30
CA ILE A 159 -11.63 12.57 -3.27
C ILE A 159 -10.33 11.95 -3.77
N HIS A 160 -9.32 12.77 -4.01
CA HIS A 160 -7.97 12.32 -4.30
C HIS A 160 -7.07 12.50 -3.09
N VAL A 161 -6.25 11.50 -2.80
CA VAL A 161 -5.32 11.51 -1.67
C VAL A 161 -3.90 11.62 -2.20
N TYR A 162 -3.19 12.62 -1.71
CA TYR A 162 -1.80 12.88 -2.05
C TYR A 162 -0.90 12.72 -0.84
N ALA A 163 0.23 12.03 -1.04
CA ALA A 163 1.36 12.04 -0.10
C ALA A 163 2.48 12.87 -0.74
N GLY A 164 2.76 14.04 -0.15
CA GLY A 164 3.54 15.07 -0.84
C GLY A 164 2.85 15.50 -2.15
N ASN A 165 3.52 15.33 -3.27
CA ASN A 165 2.99 15.67 -4.62
C ASN A 165 2.50 14.44 -5.41
N LYS A 166 2.51 13.25 -4.82
CA LYS A 166 2.12 12.00 -5.50
C LYS A 166 0.70 11.62 -5.14
N LEU A 167 -0.15 11.38 -6.15
CA LEU A 167 -1.45 10.75 -5.98
C LEU A 167 -1.26 9.30 -5.53
N VAL A 168 -1.80 8.94 -4.37
CA VAL A 168 -1.62 7.61 -3.75
C VAL A 168 -2.90 6.81 -3.64
N ALA A 169 -4.06 7.49 -3.59
CA ALA A 169 -5.37 6.83 -3.57
C ALA A 169 -6.46 7.79 -4.06
N HIS A 170 -7.61 7.25 -4.37
CA HIS A 170 -8.81 8.03 -4.66
C HIS A 170 -10.07 7.27 -4.24
N THR A 171 -11.15 8.01 -4.02
CA THR A 171 -12.49 7.46 -3.77
C THR A 171 -13.55 8.47 -4.18
N THR A 172 -14.80 8.06 -4.10
CA THR A 172 -15.97 8.94 -4.32
C THR A 172 -16.98 8.74 -3.21
N VAL A 173 -17.83 9.75 -3.00
CA VAL A 173 -18.98 9.66 -2.11
C VAL A 173 -20.12 10.49 -2.66
N THR A 174 -21.36 10.10 -2.37
CA THR A 174 -22.54 10.88 -2.77
C THR A 174 -23.06 11.71 -1.60
N VAL A 175 -23.15 13.02 -1.80
CA VAL A 175 -23.78 13.97 -0.88
C VAL A 175 -25.23 14.15 -1.31
N LYS A 176 -26.17 13.69 -0.49
CA LYS A 176 -27.61 13.70 -0.80
C LYS A 176 -28.28 15.01 -0.41
N SER A 177 -27.77 15.70 0.59
CA SER A 177 -28.27 16.95 1.11
C SER A 177 -27.12 17.85 1.55
N LEU A 178 -27.34 19.14 1.56
CA LEU A 178 -26.39 20.11 2.14
C LEU A 178 -26.83 20.47 3.56
N PRO A 179 -25.90 21.00 4.38
CA PRO A 179 -26.27 21.58 5.66
C PRO A 179 -27.39 22.59 5.47
N ASN A 180 -28.40 22.51 6.31
CA ASN A 180 -29.46 23.52 6.33
C ASN A 180 -28.81 24.85 6.71
N GLY A 181 -28.86 25.81 5.76
CA GLY A 181 -28.44 27.18 5.96
C GLY A 181 -29.38 27.93 6.96
#